data_a5cc495bf0071162df355e10b585456c
#
_entry.id   a5cc495bf0071162df355e10b585456c
#
_cell.length_a   1.000
_cell.length_b   1.000
_cell.length_c   1.000
_cell.angle_alpha   90.00
_cell.angle_beta   90.00
_cell.angle_gamma   90.00
#
_symmetry.space_group_name_H-M   'P 1'
#
loop_
_entity.id
_entity.type
_entity.pdbx_description
1 polymer ?
#
loop_
_entity_poly.entity_id
_entity_poly.type
_entity_poly.pdbx_seq_one_letter_code
_entity_poly.pdbx_strand_id
1 'polypeptide(L)'
;MVLHCVVEIGSEHYYSCELTGRIPVRVSIMTIHGDTGFGIVESLDDSESSIQQYIDELQMSESTLTVEVTHKAPQAYWTRVVHRIDGPSIYDTVLQSGCMTYLPIVIEQGIQTHSVLAPSRKVLRDLLHMLREHFSDVRIKRLRSSPTGLSRAVLTSKQSVAFKLAFASGYYEIPRHCRIEDLAAKLGIKRVAMQERLRRAEQRILKSYAEQRA
;
A
#
# COMPACT_ATOMS: atom_id res chain seq x y z
N MET A 1 13.83 8.45 -15.47
CA MET A 1 12.58 7.63 -15.44
C MET A 1 12.39 7.20 -14.01
N VAL A 2 11.27 7.59 -13.42
CA VAL A 2 10.94 7.29 -12.02
C VAL A 2 10.62 5.81 -11.85
N LEU A 3 11.07 5.23 -10.76
CA LEU A 3 10.81 3.83 -10.39
C LEU A 3 9.88 3.78 -9.19
N HIS A 4 8.84 2.97 -9.28
CA HIS A 4 8.01 2.58 -8.15
C HIS A 4 8.45 1.19 -7.69
N CYS A 5 8.95 1.12 -6.47
CA CYS A 5 9.44 -0.10 -5.85
C CYS A 5 8.63 -0.40 -4.60
N VAL A 6 8.12 -1.60 -4.46
CA VAL A 6 7.58 -2.12 -3.21
C VAL A 6 8.66 -2.95 -2.56
N VAL A 7 9.10 -2.52 -1.39
CA VAL A 7 10.16 -3.17 -0.61
C VAL A 7 9.53 -3.79 0.63
N GLU A 8 9.85 -5.05 0.88
CA GLU A 8 9.53 -5.76 2.11
C GLU A 8 10.78 -5.81 2.98
N ILE A 9 10.63 -5.49 4.26
CA ILE A 9 11.70 -5.43 5.23
C ILE A 9 11.26 -6.19 6.47
N GLY A 10 11.92 -7.31 6.75
CA GLY A 10 11.86 -7.98 8.04
C GLY A 10 12.85 -7.33 8.99
N SER A 11 12.43 -7.02 10.21
CA SER A 11 13.31 -6.39 11.18
C SER A 11 13.03 -6.87 12.59
N GLU A 12 14.04 -7.46 13.20
CA GLU A 12 14.04 -7.80 14.62
C GLU A 12 14.18 -6.54 15.51
N HIS A 13 14.58 -5.39 14.93
CA HIS A 13 14.72 -4.12 15.64
C HIS A 13 13.40 -3.36 15.83
N TYR A 14 12.34 -3.77 15.11
CA TYR A 14 11.02 -3.16 15.25
C TYR A 14 10.08 -4.11 16.00
N TYR A 15 9.75 -3.76 17.22
CA TYR A 15 8.88 -4.57 18.06
C TYR A 15 7.49 -4.82 17.43
N SER A 16 6.99 -3.85 16.65
CA SER A 16 5.76 -4.03 15.86
C SER A 16 5.87 -5.15 14.81
N CYS A 17 7.06 -5.42 14.26
CA CYS A 17 7.28 -6.57 13.40
C CYS A 17 7.21 -7.88 14.20
N GLU A 18 7.90 -7.95 15.35
CA GLU A 18 7.85 -9.11 16.23
C GLU A 18 6.39 -9.43 16.63
N LEU A 19 5.64 -8.41 17.07
CA LEU A 19 4.26 -8.57 17.49
C LEU A 19 3.35 -9.08 16.36
N THR A 20 3.42 -8.46 15.17
CA THR A 20 2.60 -8.89 14.02
C THR A 20 3.02 -10.25 13.47
N GLY A 21 4.21 -10.74 13.81
CA GLY A 21 4.66 -12.09 13.48
C GLY A 21 3.97 -13.19 14.29
N ARG A 22 3.44 -12.86 15.47
CA ARG A 22 2.79 -13.82 16.38
C ARG A 22 1.34 -13.50 16.73
N ILE A 23 0.93 -12.25 16.60
CA ILE A 23 -0.46 -11.82 16.82
C ILE A 23 -1.10 -11.55 15.45
N PRO A 24 -2.27 -12.11 15.14
CA PRO A 24 -2.90 -11.99 13.83
C PRO A 24 -3.54 -10.62 13.62
N VAL A 25 -2.71 -9.60 13.53
CA VAL A 25 -3.11 -8.21 13.24
C VAL A 25 -2.31 -7.64 12.07
N ARG A 26 -2.93 -6.68 11.39
CA ARG A 26 -2.30 -5.80 10.41
C ARG A 26 -2.21 -4.40 10.98
N VAL A 27 -1.05 -3.79 10.89
CA VAL A 27 -0.84 -2.39 11.24
C VAL A 27 -0.62 -1.59 9.97
N SER A 28 -1.44 -0.57 9.76
CA SER A 28 -1.32 0.37 8.64
C SER A 28 -0.92 1.74 9.18
N ILE A 29 0.34 2.14 9.02
CA ILE A 29 0.81 3.46 9.42
C ILE A 29 0.39 4.47 8.36
N MET A 30 -0.55 5.34 8.71
CA MET A 30 -1.20 6.29 7.80
C MET A 30 -0.49 7.63 7.74
N THR A 31 0.19 8.03 8.84
CA THR A 31 0.91 9.30 8.94
C THR A 31 2.08 9.12 9.90
N ILE A 32 3.21 9.79 9.60
CA ILE A 32 4.39 9.83 10.46
C ILE A 32 4.81 11.28 10.65
N HIS A 33 5.08 11.67 11.89
CA HIS A 33 5.64 12.96 12.24
C HIS A 33 6.70 12.79 13.33
N GLY A 34 7.98 12.90 12.95
CA GLY A 34 9.09 12.61 13.85
C GLY A 34 9.03 11.17 14.37
N ASP A 35 9.02 11.03 15.68
CA ASP A 35 8.92 9.78 16.41
C ASP A 35 7.46 9.24 16.55
N THR A 36 6.48 10.02 16.09
CA THR A 36 5.07 9.72 16.25
C THR A 36 4.46 9.13 14.98
N GLY A 37 3.90 7.92 15.09
CA GLY A 37 3.11 7.25 14.06
C GLY A 37 1.62 7.30 14.38
N PHE A 38 0.79 7.62 13.37
CA PHE A 38 -0.66 7.44 13.43
C PHE A 38 -1.03 6.30 12.50
N GLY A 39 -1.75 5.33 13.02
CA GLY A 39 -2.06 4.11 12.28
C GLY A 39 -3.38 3.50 12.64
N ILE A 40 -3.71 2.44 11.89
CA ILE A 40 -4.87 1.59 12.11
C ILE A 40 -4.34 0.19 12.38
N VAL A 41 -4.80 -0.42 13.47
CA VAL A 41 -4.56 -1.83 13.80
C VAL A 41 -5.84 -2.59 13.50
N GLU A 42 -5.78 -3.53 12.55
CA GLU A 42 -6.90 -4.35 12.11
C GLU A 42 -6.69 -5.80 12.53
N SER A 43 -7.73 -6.47 12.98
CA SER A 43 -7.72 -7.91 13.23
C SER A 43 -7.72 -8.69 11.92
N LEU A 44 -6.92 -9.76 11.83
CA LEU A 44 -6.90 -10.70 10.71
C LEU A 44 -7.70 -11.98 10.98
N ASP A 45 -8.09 -12.20 12.23
CA ASP A 45 -8.88 -13.35 12.70
C ASP A 45 -10.29 -12.95 13.16
N ASP A 46 -10.72 -11.74 12.81
CA ASP A 46 -12.00 -11.14 13.21
C ASP A 46 -12.18 -11.02 14.74
N SER A 47 -11.08 -11.11 15.53
CA SER A 47 -11.11 -11.04 16.98
C SER A 47 -10.62 -9.68 17.50
N GLU A 48 -11.47 -9.00 18.27
CA GLU A 48 -11.08 -7.78 18.97
C GLU A 48 -9.98 -8.02 20.01
N SER A 49 -9.93 -9.24 20.60
CA SER A 49 -8.89 -9.60 21.59
C SER A 49 -7.50 -9.59 20.99
N SER A 50 -7.32 -9.92 19.72
CA SER A 50 -6.03 -9.86 19.04
C SER A 50 -5.52 -8.42 18.92
N ILE A 51 -6.42 -7.47 18.64
CA ILE A 51 -6.06 -6.04 18.61
C ILE A 51 -5.66 -5.57 20.01
N GLN A 52 -6.46 -5.91 21.02
CA GLN A 52 -6.18 -5.50 22.41
C GLN A 52 -4.83 -6.09 22.89
N GLN A 53 -4.60 -7.37 22.63
CA GLN A 53 -3.33 -8.01 22.95
C GLN A 53 -2.14 -7.30 22.30
N TYR A 54 -2.25 -6.95 21.01
CA TYR A 54 -1.21 -6.21 20.29
C TYR A 54 -0.92 -4.85 20.96
N ILE A 55 -1.96 -4.11 21.33
CA ILE A 55 -1.84 -2.80 22.00
C ILE A 55 -1.17 -2.94 23.35
N ASP A 56 -1.64 -3.88 24.17
CA ASP A 56 -1.09 -4.11 25.53
C ASP A 56 0.39 -4.49 25.49
N GLU A 57 0.75 -5.39 24.57
CA GLU A 57 2.15 -5.80 24.42
C GLU A 57 3.02 -4.68 23.81
N LEU A 58 2.48 -3.89 22.87
CA LEU A 58 3.20 -2.74 22.31
C LEU A 58 3.51 -1.69 23.39
N GLN A 59 2.60 -1.47 24.34
CA GLN A 59 2.83 -0.56 25.47
C GLN A 59 3.94 -1.03 26.41
N MET A 60 4.19 -2.34 26.49
CA MET A 60 5.25 -2.91 27.34
C MET A 60 6.64 -2.84 26.70
N SER A 61 6.72 -2.47 25.42
CA SER A 61 7.99 -2.38 24.70
C SER A 61 8.84 -1.21 25.18
N GLU A 62 10.14 -1.44 25.43
CA GLU A 62 11.10 -0.38 25.75
C GLU A 62 11.27 0.66 24.63
N SER A 63 10.97 0.27 23.37
CA SER A 63 11.03 1.14 22.21
C SER A 63 9.76 2.01 22.04
N THR A 64 8.75 1.85 22.92
CA THR A 64 7.50 2.58 22.86
C THR A 64 7.38 3.51 24.06
N LEU A 65 7.23 4.82 23.81
CA LEU A 65 7.04 5.80 24.86
C LEU A 65 5.56 5.93 25.26
N THR A 66 4.67 5.99 24.27
CA THR A 66 3.22 6.05 24.52
C THR A 66 2.46 5.34 23.41
N VAL A 67 1.36 4.69 23.80
CA VAL A 67 0.35 4.19 22.87
C VAL A 67 -1.01 4.76 23.30
N GLU A 68 -1.66 5.45 22.40
CA GLU A 68 -2.99 6.03 22.59
C GLU A 68 -3.95 5.43 21.57
N VAL A 69 -5.08 4.89 22.02
CA VAL A 69 -6.17 4.47 21.14
C VAL A 69 -7.14 5.64 21.00
N THR A 70 -7.16 6.25 19.83
CA THR A 70 -7.98 7.45 19.55
C THR A 70 -9.37 7.12 19.06
N HIS A 71 -9.57 5.92 18.50
CA HIS A 71 -10.88 5.43 18.08
C HIS A 71 -10.92 3.90 18.10
N LYS A 72 -12.07 3.33 18.51
CA LYS A 72 -12.33 1.89 18.53
C LYS A 72 -13.51 1.54 17.64
N ALA A 73 -13.29 0.57 16.76
CA ALA A 73 -14.32 -0.12 16.01
C ALA A 73 -14.14 -1.64 16.20
N PRO A 74 -15.16 -2.48 15.97
CA PRO A 74 -15.10 -3.92 16.30
C PRO A 74 -13.91 -4.69 15.71
N GLN A 75 -13.42 -4.28 14.55
CA GLN A 75 -12.32 -4.97 13.84
C GLN A 75 -11.11 -4.08 13.56
N ALA A 76 -11.11 -2.82 14.06
CA ALA A 76 -10.04 -1.88 13.80
C ALA A 76 -9.93 -0.81 14.89
N TYR A 77 -8.73 -0.58 15.42
CA TYR A 77 -8.43 0.51 16.34
C TYR A 77 -7.52 1.54 15.65
N TRP A 78 -7.85 2.82 15.84
CA TRP A 78 -6.96 3.90 15.43
C TRP A 78 -6.00 4.21 16.59
N THR A 79 -4.74 4.29 16.27
CA THR A 79 -3.67 4.43 17.27
C THR A 79 -2.78 5.62 16.94
N ARG A 80 -2.31 6.25 18.01
CA ARG A 80 -1.18 7.16 18.00
C ARG A 80 -0.09 6.53 18.85
N VAL A 81 1.06 6.29 18.25
CA VAL A 81 2.20 5.65 18.92
C VAL A 81 3.40 6.57 18.84
N VAL A 82 4.02 6.85 19.98
CA VAL A 82 5.28 7.58 20.08
C VAL A 82 6.37 6.56 20.37
N HIS A 83 7.36 6.47 19.47
CA HIS A 83 8.47 5.53 19.57
C HIS A 83 9.73 6.22 20.13
N ARG A 84 10.53 5.47 20.86
CA ARG A 84 11.94 5.79 21.08
C ARG A 84 12.71 5.22 19.91
N ILE A 85 13.22 6.08 19.02
CA ILE A 85 13.95 5.66 17.83
C ILE A 85 15.44 5.84 18.12
N ASP A 86 16.12 4.74 18.39
CA ASP A 86 17.58 4.72 18.55
C ASP A 86 18.21 4.34 17.21
N GLY A 87 18.47 5.33 16.36
CA GLY A 87 19.07 5.13 15.04
C GLY A 87 18.17 5.55 13.88
N PRO A 88 18.63 5.35 12.61
CA PRO A 88 17.86 5.75 11.45
C PRO A 88 16.64 4.84 11.27
N SER A 89 15.44 5.45 11.19
CA SER A 89 14.24 4.72 10.79
C SER A 89 14.28 4.36 9.30
N ILE A 90 13.57 3.30 8.91
CA ILE A 90 13.39 2.96 7.48
C ILE A 90 12.80 4.15 6.72
N TYR A 91 11.82 4.82 7.33
CA TYR A 91 11.16 5.98 6.74
C TYR A 91 12.14 7.13 6.48
N ASP A 92 12.96 7.48 7.46
CA ASP A 92 13.97 8.52 7.33
C ASP A 92 15.06 8.16 6.32
N THR A 93 15.51 6.90 6.31
CA THR A 93 16.48 6.39 5.33
C THR A 93 15.96 6.55 3.90
N VAL A 94 14.66 6.24 3.67
CA VAL A 94 14.03 6.46 2.35
C VAL A 94 14.04 7.94 1.99
N LEU A 95 13.66 8.84 2.89
CA LEU A 95 13.63 10.29 2.61
C LEU A 95 15.02 10.86 2.38
N GLN A 96 15.99 10.51 3.22
CA GLN A 96 17.39 10.98 3.11
C GLN A 96 18.05 10.52 1.82
N SER A 97 17.66 9.38 1.26
CA SER A 97 18.15 8.91 -0.05
C SER A 97 17.64 9.72 -1.24
N GLY A 98 16.74 10.69 -1.02
CA GLY A 98 16.05 11.43 -2.10
C GLY A 98 14.92 10.64 -2.76
N CYS A 99 14.47 9.57 -2.14
CA CYS A 99 13.27 8.85 -2.52
C CYS A 99 12.03 9.43 -1.79
N MET A 100 10.84 9.12 -2.31
CA MET A 100 9.59 9.40 -1.64
C MET A 100 8.93 8.08 -1.25
N THR A 101 8.21 8.06 -0.13
CA THR A 101 7.38 6.92 0.26
C THR A 101 5.90 7.25 0.12
N TYR A 102 5.11 6.24 -0.23
CA TYR A 102 3.66 6.30 -0.13
C TYR A 102 3.22 5.66 1.18
N LEU A 103 2.34 6.32 1.87
CA LEU A 103 1.61 5.74 2.98
C LEU A 103 0.33 5.04 2.44
N PRO A 104 -0.17 4.03 3.12
CA PRO A 104 0.32 3.49 4.39
C PRO A 104 1.59 2.64 4.24
N ILE A 105 2.39 2.61 5.30
CA ILE A 105 3.34 1.52 5.53
C ILE A 105 2.55 0.41 6.21
N VAL A 106 2.60 -0.79 5.66
CA VAL A 106 1.86 -1.94 6.20
C VAL A 106 2.82 -2.87 6.94
N ILE A 107 2.46 -3.25 8.16
CA ILE A 107 3.20 -4.22 8.98
C ILE A 107 2.27 -5.40 9.23
N GLU A 108 2.66 -6.55 8.76
CA GLU A 108 1.87 -7.78 8.85
C GLU A 108 2.82 -8.99 8.81
N GLN A 109 2.54 -10.00 9.62
CA GLN A 109 3.32 -11.25 9.65
C GLN A 109 4.85 -11.02 9.82
N GLY A 110 5.23 -10.04 10.64
CA GLY A 110 6.63 -9.72 10.90
C GLY A 110 7.33 -8.88 9.85
N ILE A 111 6.62 -8.46 8.80
CA ILE A 111 7.21 -7.76 7.65
C ILE A 111 6.61 -6.38 7.49
N GLN A 112 7.47 -5.37 7.31
CA GLN A 112 7.07 -4.04 6.89
C GLN A 112 7.10 -3.94 5.36
N THR A 113 6.00 -3.50 4.77
CA THR A 113 5.90 -3.23 3.33
C THR A 113 5.92 -1.74 3.06
N HIS A 114 6.96 -1.28 2.38
CA HIS A 114 7.16 0.12 2.00
C HIS A 114 6.96 0.32 0.49
N SER A 115 6.18 1.31 0.13
CA SER A 115 5.96 1.72 -1.27
C SER A 115 6.82 2.94 -1.60
N VAL A 116 7.88 2.76 -2.36
CA VAL A 116 8.93 3.78 -2.58
C VAL A 116 8.94 4.26 -4.03
N LEU A 117 9.06 5.57 -4.21
CA LEU A 117 9.36 6.22 -5.48
C LEU A 117 10.80 6.69 -5.51
N ALA A 118 11.58 6.14 -6.43
CA ALA A 118 12.95 6.56 -6.66
C ALA A 118 13.07 7.34 -8.00
N PRO A 119 13.77 8.48 -8.03
CA PRO A 119 13.91 9.29 -9.24
C PRO A 119 14.75 8.62 -10.32
N SER A 120 15.60 7.66 -9.94
CA SER A 120 16.46 6.92 -10.87
C SER A 120 16.82 5.53 -10.34
N ARG A 121 17.33 4.68 -11.23
CA ARG A 121 17.88 3.35 -10.86
C ARG A 121 19.08 3.45 -9.91
N LYS A 122 19.89 4.49 -10.06
CA LYS A 122 21.05 4.72 -9.19
C LYS A 122 20.58 4.98 -7.76
N VAL A 123 19.68 5.95 -7.57
CA VAL A 123 19.15 6.31 -6.25
C VAL A 123 18.45 5.12 -5.60
N LEU A 124 17.67 4.33 -6.35
CA LEU A 124 17.05 3.12 -5.80
C LEU A 124 18.08 2.09 -5.34
N ARG A 125 19.14 1.88 -6.11
CA ARG A 125 20.22 0.93 -5.75
C ARG A 125 20.94 1.40 -4.50
N ASP A 126 21.25 2.69 -4.43
CA ASP A 126 21.94 3.29 -3.28
C ASP A 126 21.08 3.20 -2.01
N LEU A 127 19.76 3.45 -2.11
CA LEU A 127 18.80 3.21 -1.02
C LEU A 127 18.79 1.75 -0.57
N LEU A 128 18.67 0.80 -1.50
CA LEU A 128 18.64 -0.63 -1.16
C LEU A 128 19.95 -1.10 -0.51
N HIS A 129 21.07 -0.48 -0.85
CA HIS A 129 22.34 -0.74 -0.19
C HIS A 129 22.31 -0.27 1.26
N MET A 130 21.95 0.99 1.49
CA MET A 130 21.80 1.55 2.85
C MET A 130 20.83 0.74 3.73
N LEU A 131 19.69 0.32 3.16
CA LEU A 131 18.74 -0.51 3.91
C LEU A 131 19.35 -1.86 4.29
N ARG A 132 20.13 -2.50 3.41
CA ARG A 132 20.76 -3.79 3.69
C ARG A 132 21.95 -3.71 4.65
N GLU A 133 22.52 -2.54 4.86
CA GLU A 133 23.53 -2.32 5.89
C GLU A 133 22.94 -2.34 7.30
N HIS A 134 21.65 -1.97 7.44
CA HIS A 134 21.00 -1.85 8.75
C HIS A 134 19.94 -2.92 9.01
N PHE A 135 19.42 -3.58 7.96
CA PHE A 135 18.34 -4.57 8.04
C PHE A 135 18.73 -5.85 7.32
N SER A 136 18.60 -6.98 8.00
CA SER A 136 19.04 -8.29 7.50
C SER A 136 18.19 -8.84 6.35
N ASP A 137 16.88 -8.53 6.34
CA ASP A 137 15.92 -9.05 5.35
C ASP A 137 15.27 -7.93 4.56
N VAL A 138 15.91 -7.53 3.45
CA VAL A 138 15.41 -6.50 2.53
C VAL A 138 15.15 -7.10 1.16
N ARG A 139 13.88 -7.22 0.79
CA ARG A 139 13.42 -7.83 -0.47
C ARG A 139 12.64 -6.86 -1.34
N ILE A 140 12.82 -6.97 -2.65
CA ILE A 140 11.98 -6.27 -3.61
C ILE A 140 10.79 -7.16 -3.96
N LYS A 141 9.59 -6.79 -3.48
CA LYS A 141 8.34 -7.47 -3.87
C LYS A 141 7.90 -7.11 -5.28
N ARG A 142 8.07 -5.84 -5.65
CA ARG A 142 7.62 -5.34 -6.96
C ARG A 142 8.46 -4.14 -7.41
N LEU A 143 8.80 -4.11 -8.70
CA LEU A 143 9.48 -2.98 -9.32
C LEU A 143 8.79 -2.62 -10.64
N ARG A 144 8.36 -1.37 -10.77
CA ARG A 144 7.75 -0.85 -12.00
C ARG A 144 8.42 0.48 -12.37
N SER A 145 8.55 0.75 -13.66
CA SER A 145 8.97 2.06 -14.14
C SER A 145 7.76 2.87 -14.61
N SER A 146 7.76 4.15 -14.28
CA SER A 146 6.70 5.09 -14.66
C SER A 146 7.33 6.39 -15.11
N PRO A 147 6.80 7.05 -16.16
CA PRO A 147 7.30 8.36 -16.60
C PRO A 147 7.22 9.43 -15.51
N THR A 148 6.18 9.39 -14.67
CA THR A 148 5.88 10.42 -13.67
C THR A 148 5.95 9.93 -12.23
N GLY A 149 6.16 8.63 -11.99
CA GLY A 149 6.10 8.04 -10.65
C GLY A 149 4.68 7.98 -10.05
N LEU A 150 3.80 8.86 -10.48
CA LEU A 150 2.45 9.04 -9.93
C LEU A 150 1.39 8.18 -10.63
N SER A 151 1.77 7.41 -11.66
CA SER A 151 0.82 6.63 -12.44
C SER A 151 0.32 5.43 -11.63
N ARG A 152 -0.69 5.65 -10.82
CA ARG A 152 -1.68 4.63 -10.44
C ARG A 152 -2.55 4.22 -11.65
N ALA A 153 -2.18 4.61 -12.88
CA ALA A 153 -2.95 4.29 -14.07
C ALA A 153 -2.89 2.78 -14.32
N VAL A 154 -3.80 2.07 -13.67
CA VAL A 154 -4.10 0.65 -13.94
C VAL A 154 -4.45 0.48 -15.42
N LEU A 155 -5.02 1.53 -16.03
CA LEU A 155 -5.50 1.55 -17.39
C LEU A 155 -4.65 2.43 -18.33
N THR A 156 -4.51 2.03 -19.60
CA THR A 156 -3.99 2.95 -20.63
C THR A 156 -5.01 4.05 -20.92
N SER A 157 -4.59 5.17 -21.52
CA SER A 157 -5.50 6.28 -21.85
C SER A 157 -6.75 5.81 -22.62
N LYS A 158 -6.57 4.96 -23.66
CA LYS A 158 -7.69 4.40 -24.45
C LYS A 158 -8.60 3.50 -23.62
N GLN A 159 -8.07 2.72 -22.70
CA GLN A 159 -8.84 1.88 -21.78
C GLN A 159 -9.58 2.72 -20.73
N SER A 160 -8.92 3.73 -20.19
CA SER A 160 -9.51 4.64 -19.20
C SER A 160 -10.70 5.40 -19.79
N VAL A 161 -10.59 5.93 -21.02
CA VAL A 161 -11.69 6.60 -21.70
C VAL A 161 -12.86 5.65 -21.91
N ALA A 162 -12.61 4.44 -22.44
CA ALA A 162 -13.66 3.45 -22.67
C ALA A 162 -14.34 3.00 -21.36
N PHE A 163 -13.57 2.76 -20.32
CA PHE A 163 -14.09 2.33 -19.02
C PHE A 163 -14.92 3.42 -18.35
N LYS A 164 -14.41 4.67 -18.30
CA LYS A 164 -15.15 5.81 -17.74
C LYS A 164 -16.47 6.05 -18.48
N LEU A 165 -16.46 5.97 -19.82
CA LEU A 165 -17.67 6.11 -20.61
C LEU A 165 -18.69 5.00 -20.30
N ALA A 166 -18.25 3.75 -20.22
CA ALA A 166 -19.10 2.62 -19.88
C ALA A 166 -19.71 2.76 -18.48
N PHE A 167 -18.90 3.15 -17.51
CA PHE A 167 -19.33 3.39 -16.13
C PHE A 167 -20.38 4.51 -16.06
N ALA A 168 -20.09 5.67 -16.65
CA ALA A 168 -20.99 6.84 -16.65
C ALA A 168 -22.28 6.61 -17.45
N SER A 169 -22.26 5.68 -18.42
CA SER A 169 -23.46 5.34 -19.21
C SER A 169 -24.30 4.20 -18.61
N GLY A 170 -23.95 3.73 -17.40
CA GLY A 170 -24.67 2.65 -16.72
C GLY A 170 -24.51 1.27 -17.38
N TYR A 171 -23.41 1.02 -18.10
CA TYR A 171 -23.15 -0.28 -18.70
C TYR A 171 -22.94 -1.39 -17.65
N TYR A 172 -22.44 -1.02 -16.47
CA TYR A 172 -22.20 -1.93 -15.34
C TYR A 172 -23.34 -1.97 -14.33
N GLU A 173 -24.41 -1.20 -14.55
CA GLU A 173 -25.60 -1.25 -13.70
C GLU A 173 -26.41 -2.54 -13.90
N ILE A 174 -27.21 -2.89 -12.89
CA ILE A 174 -28.12 -4.03 -12.93
C ILE A 174 -29.55 -3.52 -12.65
N PRO A 175 -30.41 -3.46 -13.68
CA PRO A 175 -30.19 -3.79 -15.10
C PRO A 175 -29.32 -2.76 -15.83
N ARG A 176 -28.66 -3.17 -16.92
CA ARG A 176 -27.84 -2.29 -17.75
C ARG A 176 -28.67 -1.19 -18.40
N HIS A 177 -28.16 0.05 -18.37
CA HIS A 177 -28.82 1.20 -18.98
C HIS A 177 -28.38 1.46 -20.41
N CYS A 178 -27.31 0.87 -20.91
CA CYS A 178 -26.85 1.00 -22.29
C CYS A 178 -26.25 -0.30 -22.84
N ARG A 179 -26.17 -0.41 -24.15
CA ARG A 179 -25.52 -1.51 -24.84
C ARG A 179 -24.12 -1.14 -25.28
N ILE A 180 -23.31 -2.15 -25.59
CA ILE A 180 -21.91 -1.94 -26.01
C ILE A 180 -21.82 -1.23 -27.36
N GLU A 181 -22.84 -1.40 -28.21
CA GLU A 181 -22.99 -0.73 -29.50
C GLU A 181 -23.10 0.79 -29.32
N ASP A 182 -23.87 1.24 -28.33
CA ASP A 182 -24.05 2.66 -27.99
C ASP A 182 -22.72 3.29 -27.55
N LEU A 183 -21.95 2.57 -26.73
CA LEU A 183 -20.64 3.00 -26.29
C LEU A 183 -19.62 3.06 -27.42
N ALA A 184 -19.68 2.08 -28.34
CA ALA A 184 -18.81 2.04 -29.51
C ALA A 184 -19.08 3.22 -30.45
N ALA A 185 -20.38 3.52 -30.70
CA ALA A 185 -20.80 4.67 -31.49
C ALA A 185 -20.32 5.99 -30.89
N LYS A 186 -20.47 6.19 -29.58
CA LYS A 186 -20.00 7.40 -28.89
C LYS A 186 -18.48 7.63 -29.00
N LEU A 187 -17.70 6.56 -29.13
CA LEU A 187 -16.23 6.65 -29.31
C LEU A 187 -15.79 6.57 -30.78
N GLY A 188 -16.70 6.44 -31.72
CA GLY A 188 -16.41 6.31 -33.15
C GLY A 188 -15.57 5.06 -33.48
N ILE A 189 -15.78 3.94 -32.77
CA ILE A 189 -15.04 2.69 -32.96
C ILE A 189 -15.98 1.50 -33.19
N LYS A 190 -15.42 0.42 -33.73
CA LYS A 190 -16.20 -0.82 -33.95
C LYS A 190 -16.56 -1.46 -32.60
N ARG A 191 -17.76 -2.10 -32.55
CA ARG A 191 -18.25 -2.86 -31.37
C ARG A 191 -17.18 -3.80 -30.78
N VAL A 192 -16.54 -4.59 -31.66
CA VAL A 192 -15.48 -5.53 -31.23
C VAL A 192 -14.31 -4.81 -30.56
N ALA A 193 -13.89 -3.66 -31.08
CA ALA A 193 -12.80 -2.87 -30.47
C ALA A 193 -13.21 -2.28 -29.10
N MET A 194 -14.48 -1.89 -28.93
CA MET A 194 -15.00 -1.43 -27.63
C MET A 194 -15.02 -2.57 -26.63
N GLN A 195 -15.54 -3.73 -27.03
CA GLN A 195 -15.58 -4.92 -26.17
C GLN A 195 -14.19 -5.35 -25.71
N GLU A 196 -13.22 -5.35 -26.62
CA GLU A 196 -11.84 -5.72 -26.26
C GLU A 196 -11.17 -4.70 -25.33
N ARG A 197 -11.43 -3.39 -25.55
CA ARG A 197 -10.92 -2.34 -24.64
C ARG A 197 -11.47 -2.49 -23.24
N LEU A 198 -12.77 -2.73 -23.09
CA LEU A 198 -13.41 -2.94 -21.78
C LEU A 198 -12.86 -4.20 -21.11
N ARG A 199 -12.83 -5.34 -21.82
CA ARG A 199 -12.31 -6.59 -21.28
C ARG A 199 -10.87 -6.45 -20.75
N ARG A 200 -10.01 -5.76 -21.51
CA ARG A 200 -8.63 -5.49 -21.06
C ARG A 200 -8.56 -4.51 -19.89
N ALA A 201 -9.48 -3.55 -19.82
CA ALA A 201 -9.59 -2.64 -18.71
C ALA A 201 -10.03 -3.38 -17.44
N GLU A 202 -11.09 -4.16 -17.51
CA GLU A 202 -11.63 -4.98 -16.45
C GLU A 202 -10.58 -5.96 -15.91
N GLN A 203 -9.89 -6.68 -16.79
CA GLN A 203 -8.81 -7.59 -16.39
C GLN A 203 -7.72 -6.89 -15.60
N ARG A 204 -7.32 -5.67 -16.00
CA ARG A 204 -6.29 -4.92 -15.29
C ARG A 204 -6.76 -4.41 -13.94
N ILE A 205 -8.02 -3.95 -13.85
CA ILE A 205 -8.63 -3.50 -12.59
C ILE A 205 -8.72 -4.68 -11.62
N LEU A 206 -9.26 -5.81 -12.06
CA LEU A 206 -9.40 -7.01 -11.24
C LEU A 206 -8.04 -7.54 -10.75
N LYS A 207 -7.04 -7.56 -11.66
CA LYS A 207 -5.68 -7.94 -11.28
C LYS A 207 -5.08 -6.98 -10.26
N SER A 208 -5.26 -5.67 -10.46
CA SER A 208 -4.78 -4.67 -9.50
C SER A 208 -5.46 -4.80 -8.14
N TYR A 209 -6.76 -5.08 -8.11
CA TYR A 209 -7.51 -5.31 -6.88
C TYR A 209 -7.05 -6.58 -6.15
N ALA A 210 -6.85 -7.68 -6.86
CA ALA A 210 -6.35 -8.92 -6.30
C ALA A 210 -4.92 -8.77 -5.72
N GLU A 211 -4.05 -8.02 -6.43
CA GLU A 211 -2.67 -7.74 -5.98
C GLU A 211 -2.58 -6.76 -4.79
N GLN A 212 -3.64 -6.02 -4.48
CA GLN A 212 -3.66 -5.10 -3.32
C GLN A 212 -4.07 -5.81 -2.03
N ARG A 213 -4.70 -6.98 -2.14
CA ARG A 213 -5.17 -7.79 -1.01
C ARG A 213 -4.38 -9.08 -0.81
N ALA A 214 -3.41 -9.35 -1.67
CA ALA A 214 -2.44 -10.44 -1.55
C ALA A 214 -1.11 -9.89 -1.00
#